data_d22deb578febd5822b7ca453fb9e1b25
#
_entry.id   d22deb578febd5822b7ca453fb9e1b25
#
_cell.length_a   1.000
_cell.length_b   1.000
_cell.length_c   1.000
_cell.angle_alpha   90.00
_cell.angle_beta   90.00
_cell.angle_gamma   90.00
#
_symmetry.space_group_name_H-M   'P 1'
#
loop_
_entity.id
_entity.type
_entity.pdbx_description
1 polymer ?
#
loop_
_entity_poly.entity_id
_entity_poly.type
_entity_poly.pdbx_seq_one_letter_code
_entity_poly.pdbx_strand_id
1 'polypeptide(L)'
;SALGTWRYLLVPETLSLEYSAQEGVARMCAAPGHERFIGATAGIYAIYAALFSTRQTLIHAAALRLPEEDAAFVLFAPSGAGKTTTSLALALQGFALLTDDATVLSERNAATVGTEVWGLPRPPKVHRRTGELLPSIGQLLGPDWNADGEQGVSLNTLRSQMQVLPGRAYPLKGLVL
;
A
#
# COMPACT_ATOMS: atom_id res chain seq x y z
N SER A 1 -9.81 -13.52 -22.10
CA SER A 1 -9.80 -13.60 -20.65
C SER A 1 -11.23 -13.59 -20.16
N ALA A 2 -11.71 -14.68 -19.57
CA ALA A 2 -13.05 -14.74 -19.01
C ALA A 2 -13.10 -13.83 -17.78
N LEU A 3 -13.74 -12.68 -17.92
CA LEU A 3 -14.13 -11.83 -16.79
C LEU A 3 -15.18 -12.63 -16.01
N GLY A 4 -14.74 -13.29 -14.95
CA GLY A 4 -15.58 -14.16 -14.11
C GLY A 4 -15.98 -13.49 -12.82
N THR A 5 -16.86 -14.17 -12.09
CA THR A 5 -17.16 -13.85 -10.70
C THR A 5 -16.32 -14.74 -9.80
N TRP A 6 -15.60 -14.13 -8.84
CA TRP A 6 -14.84 -14.85 -7.84
C TRP A 6 -15.55 -14.81 -6.49
N ARG A 7 -15.56 -15.95 -5.81
CA ARG A 7 -16.12 -16.07 -4.47
C ARG A 7 -15.03 -16.51 -3.50
N TYR A 8 -14.90 -15.78 -2.44
CA TYR A 8 -13.96 -16.07 -1.35
C TYR A 8 -14.75 -16.35 -0.08
N LEU A 9 -14.53 -17.49 0.51
CA LEU A 9 -14.98 -17.80 1.86
C LEU A 9 -13.84 -17.50 2.81
N LEU A 10 -13.82 -16.29 3.35
CA LEU A 10 -12.71 -15.79 4.14
C LEU A 10 -12.69 -16.40 5.54
N VAL A 11 -13.88 -16.51 6.17
CA VAL A 11 -14.10 -17.23 7.43
C VAL A 11 -15.45 -17.95 7.29
N PRO A 12 -15.48 -19.29 7.39
CA PRO A 12 -16.73 -20.04 7.26
C PRO A 12 -17.85 -19.47 8.14
N GLU A 13 -19.03 -19.35 7.58
CA GLU A 13 -20.26 -18.83 8.24
C GLU A 13 -20.15 -17.41 8.83
N THR A 14 -18.96 -16.76 8.75
CA THR A 14 -18.71 -15.48 9.40
C THR A 14 -18.46 -14.36 8.39
N LEU A 15 -17.63 -14.60 7.38
CA LEU A 15 -17.19 -13.55 6.45
C LEU A 15 -17.01 -14.12 5.04
N SER A 16 -17.71 -13.54 4.08
CA SER A 16 -17.58 -13.89 2.66
C SER A 16 -17.41 -12.66 1.78
N LEU A 17 -16.79 -12.86 0.64
CA LEU A 17 -16.61 -11.87 -0.41
C LEU A 17 -16.98 -12.50 -1.76
N GLU A 18 -17.78 -11.80 -2.55
CA GLU A 18 -17.99 -12.06 -3.97
C GLU A 18 -17.50 -10.85 -4.77
N TYR A 19 -16.67 -11.07 -5.78
CA TYR A 19 -16.20 -10.02 -6.68
C TYR A 19 -16.58 -10.37 -8.12
N SER A 20 -17.29 -9.48 -8.79
CA SER A 20 -17.60 -9.54 -10.21
C SER A 20 -16.67 -8.63 -10.98
N ALA A 21 -15.76 -9.21 -11.76
CA ALA A 21 -14.86 -8.45 -12.61
C ALA A 21 -15.60 -7.75 -13.78
N GLN A 22 -16.70 -8.34 -14.23
CA GLN A 22 -17.52 -7.77 -15.30
C GLN A 22 -18.26 -6.51 -14.84
N GLU A 23 -18.78 -6.52 -13.61
CA GLU A 23 -19.53 -5.40 -13.02
C GLU A 23 -18.61 -4.42 -12.30
N GLY A 24 -17.38 -4.82 -11.95
CA GLY A 24 -16.48 -4.06 -11.09
C GLY A 24 -16.98 -3.91 -9.66
N VAL A 25 -17.79 -4.88 -9.18
CA VAL A 25 -18.48 -4.80 -7.89
C VAL A 25 -18.01 -5.88 -6.94
N ALA A 26 -17.69 -5.48 -5.71
CA ALA A 26 -17.45 -6.39 -4.59
C ALA A 26 -18.66 -6.39 -3.64
N ARG A 27 -19.18 -7.57 -3.33
CA ARG A 27 -20.24 -7.79 -2.33
C ARG A 27 -19.62 -8.52 -1.15
N MET A 28 -19.73 -7.93 0.03
CA MET A 28 -19.17 -8.49 1.25
C MET A 28 -20.28 -8.73 2.25
N CYS A 29 -20.29 -9.92 2.85
CA CYS A 29 -21.23 -10.29 3.88
C CYS A 29 -20.50 -10.73 5.15
N ALA A 30 -20.92 -10.18 6.29
CA ALA A 30 -20.45 -10.59 7.60
C ALA A 30 -21.63 -11.05 8.45
N ALA A 31 -21.42 -12.06 9.29
CA ALA A 31 -22.38 -12.45 10.30
C ALA A 31 -22.55 -11.33 11.32
N PRO A 32 -23.72 -11.22 11.98
CA PRO A 32 -23.95 -10.21 13.02
C PRO A 32 -22.85 -10.17 14.08
N GLY A 33 -22.37 -8.98 14.42
CA GLY A 33 -21.27 -8.76 15.36
C GLY A 33 -19.86 -8.89 14.77
N HIS A 34 -19.74 -9.20 13.47
CA HIS A 34 -18.46 -9.37 12.76
C HIS A 34 -18.22 -8.30 11.69
N GLU A 35 -19.03 -7.26 11.63
CA GLU A 35 -19.02 -6.20 10.61
C GLU A 35 -17.66 -5.48 10.53
N ARG A 36 -16.94 -5.39 11.65
CA ARG A 36 -15.58 -4.81 11.70
C ARG A 36 -14.59 -5.48 10.76
N PHE A 37 -14.80 -6.75 10.43
CA PHE A 37 -13.93 -7.50 9.51
C PHE A 37 -14.19 -7.18 8.04
N ILE A 38 -15.29 -6.51 7.70
CA ILE A 38 -15.56 -6.08 6.33
C ILE A 38 -14.44 -5.16 5.84
N GLY A 39 -14.12 -4.11 6.57
CA GLY A 39 -13.05 -3.19 6.18
C GLY A 39 -11.65 -3.78 6.33
N ALA A 40 -11.37 -4.45 7.45
CA ALA A 40 -10.04 -4.94 7.78
C ALA A 40 -9.60 -6.17 6.96
N THR A 41 -10.53 -7.07 6.66
CA THR A 41 -10.21 -8.35 6.01
C THR A 41 -10.83 -8.43 4.61
N ALA A 42 -12.17 -8.40 4.49
CA ALA A 42 -12.83 -8.56 3.20
C ALA A 42 -12.45 -7.45 2.21
N GLY A 43 -12.28 -6.22 2.70
CA GLY A 43 -11.88 -5.08 1.86
C GLY A 43 -10.52 -5.26 1.19
N ILE A 44 -9.54 -5.82 1.89
CA ILE A 44 -8.21 -6.08 1.28
C ILE A 44 -8.31 -7.14 0.18
N TYR A 45 -9.10 -8.21 0.39
CA TYR A 45 -9.31 -9.23 -0.65
C TYR A 45 -10.11 -8.70 -1.83
N ALA A 46 -11.05 -7.76 -1.62
CA ALA A 46 -11.74 -7.07 -2.71
C ALA A 46 -10.75 -6.25 -3.56
N ILE A 47 -9.82 -5.55 -2.92
CA ILE A 47 -8.73 -4.82 -3.62
C ILE A 47 -7.87 -5.81 -4.40
N TYR A 48 -7.44 -6.92 -3.81
CA TYR A 48 -6.68 -7.94 -4.53
C TYR A 48 -7.42 -8.48 -5.76
N ALA A 49 -8.71 -8.81 -5.62
CA ALA A 49 -9.53 -9.30 -6.72
C ALA A 49 -9.65 -8.26 -7.85
N ALA A 50 -9.87 -6.99 -7.49
CA ALA A 50 -9.96 -5.89 -8.45
C ALA A 50 -8.64 -5.68 -9.20
N LEU A 51 -7.52 -5.64 -8.49
CA LEU A 51 -6.19 -5.50 -9.09
C LEU A 51 -5.86 -6.69 -10.00
N PHE A 52 -6.11 -7.91 -9.53
CA PHE A 52 -5.87 -9.11 -10.32
C PHE A 52 -6.69 -9.14 -11.61
N SER A 53 -7.93 -8.65 -11.58
CA SER A 53 -8.78 -8.57 -12.78
C SER A 53 -8.22 -7.61 -13.85
N THR A 54 -7.40 -6.65 -13.44
CA THR A 54 -6.74 -5.67 -14.30
C THR A 54 -5.25 -5.96 -14.54
N ARG A 55 -4.81 -7.19 -14.25
CA ARG A 55 -3.40 -7.64 -14.36
C ARG A 55 -2.44 -6.81 -13.51
N GLN A 56 -2.89 -6.42 -12.33
CA GLN A 56 -2.10 -5.73 -11.34
C GLN A 56 -1.87 -6.63 -10.12
N THR A 57 -0.75 -6.45 -9.46
CA THR A 57 -0.40 -7.24 -8.27
C THR A 57 -0.06 -6.31 -7.13
N LEU A 58 -0.72 -6.51 -6.00
CA LEU A 58 -0.39 -5.84 -4.74
C LEU A 58 0.68 -6.64 -4.00
N ILE A 59 1.75 -5.96 -3.61
CA ILE A 59 2.84 -6.54 -2.81
C ILE A 59 3.09 -5.72 -1.55
N HIS A 60 3.54 -6.40 -0.49
CA HIS A 60 3.95 -5.76 0.76
C HIS A 60 5.39 -5.22 0.62
N ALA A 61 5.50 -4.02 0.10
CA ALA A 61 6.76 -3.35 -0.18
C ALA A 61 6.59 -1.82 -0.10
N ALA A 62 7.67 -1.10 0.14
CA ALA A 62 7.70 0.35 -0.04
C ALA A 62 8.07 0.70 -1.48
N ALA A 63 7.54 1.81 -1.98
CA ALA A 63 7.88 2.33 -3.30
C ALA A 63 8.17 3.83 -3.24
N LEU A 64 9.22 4.25 -3.93
CA LEU A 64 9.65 5.64 -4.00
C LEU A 64 9.98 6.03 -5.44
N ARG A 65 9.61 7.25 -5.83
CA ARG A 65 10.07 7.86 -7.08
C ARG A 65 11.45 8.49 -6.86
N LEU A 66 12.31 8.35 -7.86
CA LEU A 66 13.63 8.97 -7.86
C LEU A 66 13.54 10.51 -7.93
N PRO A 67 14.47 11.26 -7.31
CA PRO A 67 14.37 12.72 -7.23
C PRO A 67 14.32 13.42 -8.58
N GLU A 68 15.17 13.02 -9.51
CA GLU A 68 15.37 13.70 -10.80
C GLU A 68 14.86 12.89 -12.01
N GLU A 69 14.27 11.73 -11.78
CA GLU A 69 13.80 10.84 -12.82
C GLU A 69 12.30 10.57 -12.68
N ASP A 70 11.60 10.46 -13.80
CA ASP A 70 10.21 10.00 -13.84
C ASP A 70 10.13 8.46 -13.78
N ALA A 71 10.81 7.89 -12.80
CA ALA A 71 10.94 6.47 -12.54
C ALA A 71 10.93 6.20 -11.03
N ALA A 72 10.59 4.98 -10.64
CA ALA A 72 10.52 4.57 -9.25
C ALA A 72 11.27 3.26 -9.00
N PHE A 73 11.58 3.00 -7.74
CA PHE A 73 12.10 1.72 -7.27
C PHE A 73 11.29 1.22 -6.09
N VAL A 74 11.43 -0.07 -5.81
CA VAL A 74 10.72 -0.78 -4.75
C VAL A 74 11.72 -1.30 -3.73
N LEU A 75 11.43 -1.07 -2.44
CA LEU A 75 12.13 -1.69 -1.31
C LEU A 75 11.31 -2.89 -0.84
N PHE A 76 11.85 -4.06 -1.06
CA PHE A 76 11.23 -5.32 -0.65
C PHE A 76 12.08 -5.98 0.44
N ALA A 77 11.48 -6.21 1.61
CA ALA A 77 12.16 -6.85 2.73
C ALA A 77 11.13 -7.49 3.67
N PRO A 78 11.51 -8.42 4.53
CA PRO A 78 10.63 -8.99 5.56
C PRO A 78 9.99 -7.92 6.45
N SER A 79 8.90 -8.27 7.12
CA SER A 79 8.30 -7.40 8.14
C SER A 79 9.32 -7.12 9.24
N GLY A 80 9.34 -5.88 9.75
CA GLY A 80 10.29 -5.46 10.79
C GLY A 80 11.72 -5.14 10.29
N ALA A 81 12.06 -5.39 9.03
CA ALA A 81 13.39 -5.08 8.47
C ALA A 81 13.68 -3.58 8.27
N GLY A 82 12.72 -2.69 8.56
CA GLY A 82 12.92 -1.25 8.50
C GLY A 82 12.46 -0.57 7.21
N LYS A 83 11.62 -1.21 6.38
CA LYS A 83 11.08 -0.62 5.12
C LYS A 83 10.51 0.79 5.33
N THR A 84 9.60 0.96 6.28
CA THR A 84 8.98 2.26 6.58
C THR A 84 10.02 3.29 7.03
N THR A 85 10.95 2.91 7.90
CA THR A 85 12.02 3.83 8.34
C THR A 85 12.90 4.27 7.18
N THR A 86 13.33 3.31 6.34
CA THR A 86 14.18 3.59 5.18
C THR A 86 13.45 4.42 4.13
N SER A 87 12.20 4.11 3.83
CA SER A 87 11.42 4.88 2.84
C SER A 87 11.17 6.31 3.29
N LEU A 88 10.86 6.54 4.58
CA LEU A 88 10.71 7.88 5.13
C LEU A 88 12.04 8.65 5.16
N ALA A 89 13.15 7.98 5.51
CA ALA A 89 14.48 8.59 5.48
C ALA A 89 14.87 9.05 4.07
N LEU A 90 14.63 8.21 3.05
CA LEU A 90 14.87 8.57 1.64
C LEU A 90 13.94 9.68 1.18
N ALA A 91 12.67 9.67 1.60
CA ALA A 91 11.72 10.72 1.26
C ALA A 91 12.15 12.08 1.84
N LEU A 92 12.74 12.12 3.04
CA LEU A 92 13.35 13.32 3.62
C LEU A 92 14.59 13.80 2.84
N GLN A 93 15.21 12.94 2.04
CA GLN A 93 16.35 13.26 1.17
C GLN A 93 15.93 13.62 -0.27
N GLY A 94 14.63 13.87 -0.52
CA GLY A 94 14.14 14.34 -1.81
C GLY A 94 13.56 13.29 -2.73
N PHE A 95 13.51 12.00 -2.32
CA PHE A 95 12.69 11.01 -3.02
C PHE A 95 11.20 11.29 -2.78
N ALA A 96 10.33 10.94 -3.73
CA ALA A 96 8.90 11.05 -3.46
C ALA A 96 8.34 9.72 -2.97
N LEU A 97 7.68 9.72 -1.81
CA LEU A 97 7.03 8.54 -1.26
C LEU A 97 5.78 8.21 -2.07
N LEU A 98 5.72 7.01 -2.64
CA LEU A 98 4.51 6.47 -3.25
C LEU A 98 3.69 5.68 -2.22
N THR A 99 4.38 4.83 -1.44
CA THR A 99 3.82 4.07 -0.32
C THR A 99 4.97 3.48 0.51
N ASP A 100 4.71 3.16 1.77
CA ASP A 100 5.65 2.43 2.63
C ASP A 100 5.35 0.93 2.75
N ASP A 101 4.16 0.49 2.31
CA ASP A 101 3.65 -0.84 2.62
C ASP A 101 2.87 -1.50 1.47
N ALA A 102 2.07 -0.75 0.73
CA ALA A 102 1.08 -1.28 -0.22
C ALA A 102 1.40 -0.87 -1.66
N THR A 103 2.41 -1.52 -2.23
CA THR A 103 2.88 -1.29 -3.59
C THR A 103 2.10 -2.13 -4.60
N VAL A 104 1.67 -1.49 -5.67
CA VAL A 104 1.04 -2.16 -6.80
C VAL A 104 1.98 -2.16 -8.00
N LEU A 105 2.16 -3.33 -8.57
CA LEU A 105 2.86 -3.55 -9.83
C LEU A 105 1.84 -3.78 -10.94
N SER A 106 2.05 -3.17 -12.10
CA SER A 106 1.23 -3.36 -13.29
C SER A 106 2.11 -3.53 -14.53
N GLU A 107 1.67 -4.35 -15.49
CA GLU A 107 2.28 -4.38 -16.80
C GLU A 107 1.99 -3.06 -17.52
N ARG A 108 3.02 -2.45 -18.11
CA ARG A 108 2.81 -1.33 -19.04
C ARG A 108 2.04 -1.82 -20.26
N ASN A 109 1.26 -0.93 -20.86
CA ASN A 109 0.49 -1.22 -22.08
C ASN A 109 1.36 -1.91 -23.14
N ALA A 110 0.73 -2.73 -23.98
CA ALA A 110 1.38 -3.54 -25.02
C ALA A 110 2.33 -2.77 -25.97
N ALA A 111 2.23 -1.44 -26.00
CA ALA A 111 3.12 -0.57 -26.79
C ALA A 111 4.45 -0.21 -26.08
N THR A 112 4.54 -0.40 -24.75
CA THR A 112 5.72 -0.10 -23.95
C THR A 112 6.05 -1.29 -23.07
N VAL A 113 7.12 -2.00 -23.38
CA VAL A 113 7.61 -3.12 -22.57
C VAL A 113 8.08 -2.58 -21.21
N GLY A 114 7.62 -3.16 -20.11
CA GLY A 114 8.08 -2.81 -18.77
C GLY A 114 7.01 -2.99 -17.70
N THR A 115 7.40 -2.73 -16.49
CA THR A 115 6.54 -2.74 -15.30
C THR A 115 6.38 -1.31 -14.80
N GLU A 116 5.17 -0.97 -14.39
CA GLU A 116 4.88 0.26 -13.65
C GLU A 116 4.64 -0.06 -12.18
N VAL A 117 4.94 0.92 -11.35
CA VAL A 117 4.73 0.84 -9.90
C VAL A 117 3.99 2.07 -9.41
N TRP A 118 3.05 1.86 -8.50
CA TRP A 118 2.35 2.92 -7.78
C TRP A 118 1.98 2.45 -6.36
N GLY A 119 1.63 3.37 -5.50
CA GLY A 119 1.27 3.08 -4.11
C GLY A 119 -0.22 3.27 -3.85
N LEU A 120 -0.84 2.38 -3.08
CA LEU A 120 -2.16 2.64 -2.52
C LEU A 120 -2.09 3.82 -1.53
N PRO A 121 -3.07 4.74 -1.54
CA PRO A 121 -3.08 5.93 -0.69
C PRO A 121 -3.47 5.56 0.76
N ARG A 122 -2.54 4.92 1.47
CA ARG A 122 -2.70 4.53 2.87
C ARG A 122 -1.77 5.33 3.77
N PRO A 123 -2.21 5.76 4.98
CA PRO A 123 -1.33 6.33 5.98
C PRO A 123 -0.24 5.34 6.37
N PRO A 124 1.05 5.71 6.32
CA PRO A 124 2.12 4.90 6.89
C PRO A 124 1.89 4.65 8.37
N LYS A 125 2.24 3.45 8.82
CA LYS A 125 2.31 3.11 10.23
C LYS A 125 3.73 3.28 10.71
N VAL A 126 3.95 4.29 11.52
CA VAL A 126 5.26 4.67 12.03
C VAL A 126 5.46 4.09 13.43
N HIS A 127 6.50 3.29 13.60
CA HIS A 127 6.90 2.76 14.89
C HIS A 127 7.61 3.85 15.73
N ARG A 128 7.49 3.80 17.06
CA ARG A 128 8.12 4.76 17.98
C ARG A 128 9.60 4.97 17.69
N ARG A 129 10.34 3.88 17.49
CA ARG A 129 11.77 3.92 17.15
C ARG A 129 12.05 4.68 15.84
N THR A 130 11.15 4.63 14.87
CA THR A 130 11.30 5.41 13.63
C THR A 130 11.24 6.91 13.92
N GLY A 131 10.33 7.35 14.80
CA GLY A 131 10.26 8.75 15.23
C GLY A 131 11.51 9.20 15.99
N GLU A 132 12.15 8.31 16.76
CA GLU A 132 13.43 8.58 17.44
C GLU A 132 14.59 8.71 16.46
N LEU A 133 14.63 7.85 15.42
CA LEU A 133 15.66 7.87 14.37
C LEU A 133 15.50 9.03 13.39
N LEU A 134 14.29 9.47 13.15
CA LEU A 134 13.93 10.54 12.21
C LEU A 134 13.17 11.65 12.94
N PRO A 135 13.89 12.62 13.53
CA PRO A 135 13.26 13.67 14.37
C PRO A 135 12.17 14.46 13.66
N SER A 136 12.29 14.73 12.36
CA SER A 136 11.26 15.41 11.57
C SER A 136 9.96 14.61 11.50
N ILE A 137 10.05 13.27 11.49
CA ILE A 137 8.90 12.38 11.57
C ILE A 137 8.39 12.31 13.02
N GLY A 138 9.31 12.23 13.99
CA GLY A 138 8.97 12.23 15.42
C GLY A 138 8.09 13.39 15.84
N GLN A 139 8.31 14.58 15.29
CA GLN A 139 7.51 15.79 15.55
C GLN A 139 6.06 15.70 15.02
N LEU A 140 5.79 14.78 14.10
CA LEU A 140 4.45 14.55 13.56
C LEU A 140 3.63 13.54 14.37
N LEU A 141 4.27 12.85 15.32
CA LEU A 141 3.67 11.78 16.11
C LEU A 141 3.03 12.35 17.38
N GLY A 142 1.85 11.86 17.70
CA GLY A 142 1.13 12.20 18.94
C GLY A 142 1.44 11.22 20.09
N PRO A 143 0.75 11.37 21.21
CA PRO A 143 0.95 10.50 22.37
C PRO A 143 0.32 9.10 22.23
N ASP A 144 -0.66 8.95 21.32
CA ASP A 144 -1.48 7.74 21.23
C ASP A 144 -0.84 6.69 20.30
N TRP A 145 -0.55 5.53 20.86
CA TRP A 145 0.08 4.41 20.17
C TRP A 145 -0.83 3.17 20.22
N ASN A 146 -0.86 2.40 19.14
CA ASN A 146 -1.54 1.12 19.15
C ASN A 146 -0.78 0.08 20.00
N ALA A 147 -1.35 -1.12 20.14
CA ALA A 147 -0.74 -2.21 20.92
C ALA A 147 0.63 -2.66 20.39
N ASP A 148 0.87 -2.45 19.09
CA ASP A 148 2.13 -2.82 18.41
C ASP A 148 3.20 -1.71 18.50
N GLY A 149 2.90 -0.59 19.18
CA GLY A 149 3.79 0.57 19.28
C GLY A 149 3.90 1.35 17.98
N GLU A 150 2.85 1.33 17.16
CA GLU A 150 2.76 2.05 15.90
C GLU A 150 1.70 3.14 15.94
N GLN A 151 1.91 4.19 15.15
CA GLN A 151 0.95 5.27 14.93
C GLN A 151 0.81 5.55 13.42
N GLY A 152 -0.44 5.69 12.96
CA GLY A 152 -0.72 6.11 11.59
C GLY A 152 -0.46 7.61 11.39
N VAL A 153 0.35 7.97 10.41
CA VAL A 153 0.59 9.38 10.04
C VAL A 153 -0.15 9.70 8.75
N SER A 154 -1.05 10.67 8.77
CA SER A 154 -1.83 11.01 7.57
C SER A 154 -0.92 11.47 6.42
N LEU A 155 -1.31 11.15 5.18
CA LEU A 155 -0.54 11.58 4.01
C LEU A 155 -0.47 13.12 3.91
N ASN A 156 -1.50 13.82 4.38
CA ASN A 156 -1.50 15.29 4.42
C ASN A 156 -0.48 15.83 5.42
N THR A 157 -0.35 15.19 6.58
CA THR A 157 0.67 15.53 7.58
C THR A 157 2.07 15.31 7.02
N LEU A 158 2.33 14.19 6.34
CA LEU A 158 3.62 13.90 5.72
C LEU A 158 4.01 14.90 4.63
N ARG A 159 3.04 15.43 3.88
CA ARG A 159 3.29 16.45 2.84
C ARG A 159 3.89 17.75 3.37
N SER A 160 3.83 18.01 4.66
CA SER A 160 4.54 19.15 5.28
C SER A 160 6.06 18.95 5.36
N GLN A 161 6.53 17.71 5.23
CA GLN A 161 7.95 17.35 5.40
C GLN A 161 8.58 16.78 4.12
N MET A 162 7.78 16.18 3.23
CA MET A 162 8.28 15.45 2.06
C MET A 162 7.28 15.41 0.93
N GLN A 163 7.74 15.03 -0.27
CA GLN A 163 6.86 14.78 -1.40
C GLN A 163 6.17 13.41 -1.25
N VAL A 164 4.82 13.40 -1.34
CA VAL A 164 4.00 12.19 -1.22
C VAL A 164 3.05 12.10 -2.41
N LEU A 165 3.22 11.07 -3.25
CA LEU A 165 2.57 10.91 -4.55
C LEU A 165 1.88 9.52 -4.70
N PRO A 166 0.94 9.14 -3.82
CA PRO A 166 0.23 7.87 -3.97
C PRO A 166 -0.69 7.92 -5.19
N GLY A 167 -0.99 6.73 -5.75
CA GLY A 167 -1.92 6.58 -6.87
C GLY A 167 -1.38 7.01 -8.24
N ARG A 168 -0.20 7.60 -8.31
CA ARG A 168 0.47 7.89 -9.58
C ARG A 168 1.44 6.78 -9.94
N ALA A 169 1.33 6.26 -11.16
CA ALA A 169 2.18 5.20 -11.68
C ALA A 169 3.48 5.75 -12.28
N TYR A 170 4.57 5.02 -12.09
CA TYR A 170 5.90 5.32 -12.61
C TYR A 170 6.55 4.07 -13.18
N PRO A 171 7.40 4.18 -14.21
CA PRO A 171 8.24 3.08 -14.65
C PRO A 171 9.04 2.51 -13.49
N LEU A 172 9.01 1.19 -13.32
CA LEU A 172 9.87 0.50 -12.34
C LEU A 172 11.29 0.42 -12.88
N LYS A 173 12.25 1.03 -12.17
CA LYS A 173 13.67 1.02 -12.53
C LYS A 173 14.45 -0.07 -11.81
N GLY A 174 14.03 -0.47 -10.62
CA GLY A 174 14.74 -1.48 -9.85
C GLY A 174 14.02 -1.94 -8.60
N LEU A 175 14.49 -3.08 -8.10
CA LEU A 175 14.12 -3.67 -6.82
C LEU A 175 15.33 -3.69 -5.91
N VAL A 176 15.15 -3.28 -4.67
CA VAL A 176 16.14 -3.38 -3.60
C VAL A 176 15.63 -4.43 -2.60
N LEU A 177 16.45 -5.43 -2.33
CA LEU A 177 16.18 -6.55 -1.43
C LEU A 177 16.96 -6.38 -0.13
#